data_11374e91a07681b790023465ef8e9599
#
_entry.id   11374e91a07681b790023465ef8e9599
#
_cell.length_a   1.000
_cell.length_b   1.000
_cell.length_c   1.000
_cell.angle_alpha   90.00
_cell.angle_beta   90.00
_cell.angle_gamma   90.00
#
_symmetry.space_group_name_H-M   'P 1'
#
loop_
_entity.id
_entity.type
_entity.pdbx_description
1 polymer ?
#
loop_
_entity_poly.entity_id
_entity_poly.type
_entity_poly.pdbx_seq_one_letter_code
_entity_poly.pdbx_strand_id
1 'polypeptide(L)'
;MELFSRLYEQKLEKVIQKDDSSLPTHIVLIITESDLFEIGSPERIFDFITWCRDYGINILTIYVSMIDLDTAIKYQFYNELVTCLTNTLQNVDAGIDLLSFDGKIENIRTCVTSRMQVNISLGYGGKKELTEAFREIMSEVRSGRLEPGDIDGSAIEQHLLIKYEPDLVIRSGGKRLADFLIWQSVYSEIYFTDVSWINLRKLDFLRALRDYQKRQRRFGK
;
A
#
# COMPACT_ATOMS: atom_id res chain seq x y z
N MET A 1 18.33 27.05 3.06
CA MET A 1 18.10 25.60 3.24
C MET A 1 17.44 24.94 2.02
N GLU A 2 16.49 25.58 1.35
CA GLU A 2 15.81 25.03 0.16
C GLU A 2 16.73 24.69 -1.02
N LEU A 3 17.73 25.54 -1.31
CA LEU A 3 18.64 25.32 -2.43
C LEU A 3 19.46 24.02 -2.26
N PHE A 4 19.96 23.76 -1.07
CA PHE A 4 20.70 22.53 -0.78
C PHE A 4 19.80 21.29 -0.86
N SER A 5 18.54 21.40 -0.44
CA SER A 5 17.55 20.30 -0.56
C SER A 5 17.29 19.96 -2.02
N ARG A 6 17.09 20.96 -2.88
CA ARG A 6 16.87 20.77 -4.33
C ARG A 6 18.08 20.16 -5.03
N LEU A 7 19.29 20.62 -4.71
CA LEU A 7 20.52 20.03 -5.30
C LEU A 7 20.71 18.57 -4.87
N TYR A 8 20.40 18.25 -3.63
CA TYR A 8 20.50 16.89 -3.14
C TYR A 8 19.42 15.98 -3.76
N GLU A 9 18.21 16.49 -3.95
CA GLU A 9 17.13 15.79 -4.65
C GLU A 9 17.54 15.45 -6.09
N GLN A 10 18.02 16.42 -6.87
CA GLN A 10 18.52 16.21 -8.22
C GLN A 10 19.69 15.20 -8.30
N LYS A 11 20.55 15.20 -7.28
CA LYS A 11 21.64 14.21 -7.21
C LYS A 11 21.08 12.81 -6.96
N LEU A 12 20.09 12.65 -6.06
CA LEU A 12 19.43 11.37 -5.80
C LEU A 12 18.69 10.86 -7.04
N GLU A 13 17.95 11.71 -7.73
CA GLU A 13 17.27 11.37 -8.97
C GLU A 13 18.23 10.79 -10.00
N LYS A 14 19.35 11.47 -10.26
CA LYS A 14 20.38 10.99 -11.20
C LYS A 14 21.00 9.66 -10.78
N VAL A 15 21.13 9.40 -9.48
CA VAL A 15 21.69 8.14 -8.99
C VAL A 15 20.69 7.01 -9.13
N ILE A 16 19.41 7.25 -8.83
CA ILE A 16 18.33 6.28 -8.94
C ILE A 16 18.11 5.89 -10.41
N GLN A 17 18.05 6.87 -11.32
CA GLN A 17 17.83 6.65 -12.76
C GLN A 17 18.96 5.90 -13.48
N LYS A 18 20.14 5.78 -12.88
CA LYS A 18 21.23 5.00 -13.48
C LYS A 18 21.00 3.48 -13.40
N ASP A 19 20.12 3.02 -12.54
CA ASP A 19 19.83 1.61 -12.31
C ASP A 19 18.32 1.41 -12.11
N ASP A 20 17.54 1.75 -13.12
CA ASP A 20 16.08 1.66 -13.11
C ASP A 20 15.60 0.21 -12.94
N SER A 21 16.39 -0.77 -13.37
CA SER A 21 16.04 -2.20 -13.28
C SER A 21 15.95 -2.72 -11.85
N SER A 22 16.46 -1.97 -10.88
CA SER A 22 16.46 -2.32 -9.45
C SER A 22 15.39 -1.58 -8.65
N LEU A 23 14.43 -0.91 -9.31
CA LEU A 23 13.33 -0.24 -8.62
C LEU A 23 12.21 -1.22 -8.23
N PRO A 24 11.46 -0.94 -7.14
CA PRO A 24 10.32 -1.75 -6.78
C PRO A 24 9.20 -1.59 -7.83
N THR A 25 8.48 -2.67 -8.11
CA THR A 25 7.29 -2.65 -8.98
C THR A 25 6.02 -2.42 -8.19
N HIS A 26 6.00 -2.85 -6.93
CA HIS A 26 4.90 -2.66 -6.00
C HIS A 26 5.39 -2.02 -4.70
N ILE A 27 4.84 -0.86 -4.37
CA ILE A 27 5.08 -0.15 -3.11
C ILE A 27 3.83 -0.19 -2.24
N VAL A 28 4.01 -0.48 -0.95
CA VAL A 28 3.01 -0.27 0.08
C VAL A 28 3.38 0.95 0.91
N LEU A 29 2.46 1.89 1.03
CA LEU A 29 2.56 3.01 1.96
C LEU A 29 1.61 2.77 3.14
N ILE A 30 2.13 2.80 4.36
CA ILE A 30 1.33 2.65 5.58
C ILE A 30 1.22 4.00 6.29
N ILE A 31 0.00 4.47 6.44
CA ILE A 31 -0.38 5.69 7.18
C ILE A 31 -1.46 5.36 8.21
N THR A 32 -1.82 6.32 9.05
CA THR A 32 -2.91 6.20 10.02
C THR A 32 -4.15 6.96 9.55
N GLU A 33 -5.32 6.68 10.14
CA GLU A 33 -6.53 7.47 9.88
C GLU A 33 -6.34 8.94 10.24
N SER A 34 -5.63 9.25 11.33
CA SER A 34 -5.33 10.63 11.71
C SER A 34 -4.49 11.36 10.67
N ASP A 35 -3.51 10.66 10.06
CA ASP A 35 -2.74 11.22 8.96
C ASP A 35 -3.62 11.60 7.76
N LEU A 36 -4.65 10.79 7.49
CA LEU A 36 -5.53 10.99 6.33
C LEU A 36 -6.48 12.19 6.51
N PHE A 37 -6.86 12.49 7.76
CA PHE A 37 -7.72 13.63 8.08
C PHE A 37 -6.97 14.96 8.25
N GLU A 38 -5.65 14.96 8.23
CA GLU A 38 -4.89 16.21 8.22
C GLU A 38 -5.16 17.04 6.97
N ILE A 39 -5.25 18.35 7.13
CA ILE A 39 -5.46 19.30 6.02
C ILE A 39 -4.33 19.15 4.99
N GLY A 40 -4.69 18.93 3.72
CA GLY A 40 -3.73 18.73 2.64
C GLY A 40 -3.32 17.26 2.43
N SER A 41 -3.84 16.32 3.21
CA SER A 41 -3.53 14.90 3.06
C SER A 41 -4.02 14.30 1.73
N PRO A 42 -5.22 14.58 1.24
CA PRO A 42 -5.68 14.07 -0.06
C PRO A 42 -4.79 14.54 -1.21
N GLU A 43 -4.35 15.80 -1.20
CA GLU A 43 -3.41 16.36 -2.19
C GLU A 43 -2.05 15.67 -2.08
N ARG A 44 -1.62 15.31 -0.87
CA ARG A 44 -0.39 14.54 -0.66
C ARG A 44 -0.48 13.14 -1.24
N ILE A 45 -1.64 12.50 -1.19
CA ILE A 45 -1.87 11.21 -1.87
C ILE A 45 -1.67 11.38 -3.38
N PHE A 46 -2.23 12.43 -3.97
CA PHE A 46 -2.04 12.74 -5.39
C PHE A 46 -0.56 12.93 -5.74
N ASP A 47 0.19 13.70 -4.94
CA ASP A 47 1.62 13.88 -5.11
C ASP A 47 2.37 12.53 -5.07
N PHE A 48 2.06 11.70 -4.07
CA PHE A 48 2.74 10.41 -3.88
C PHE A 48 2.46 9.43 -5.04
N ILE A 49 1.22 9.38 -5.53
CA ILE A 49 0.85 8.61 -6.73
C ILE A 49 1.67 9.10 -7.94
N THR A 50 1.77 10.43 -8.10
CA THR A 50 2.53 11.03 -9.19
C THR A 50 4.02 10.65 -9.11
N TRP A 51 4.62 10.71 -7.93
CA TRP A 51 6.02 10.26 -7.75
C TRP A 51 6.18 8.78 -8.10
N CYS A 52 5.30 7.92 -7.61
CA CYS A 52 5.34 6.50 -7.96
C CYS A 52 5.28 6.27 -9.47
N ARG A 53 4.36 6.94 -10.16
CA ARG A 53 4.23 6.84 -11.61
C ARG A 53 5.49 7.31 -12.34
N ASP A 54 6.07 8.44 -11.92
CA ASP A 54 7.26 9.03 -12.54
C ASP A 54 8.49 8.12 -12.43
N TYR A 55 8.50 7.20 -11.46
CA TYR A 55 9.54 6.19 -11.26
C TYR A 55 9.14 4.78 -11.74
N GLY A 56 8.06 4.66 -12.52
CA GLY A 56 7.67 3.40 -13.15
C GLY A 56 7.11 2.35 -12.18
N ILE A 57 6.63 2.76 -11.01
CA ILE A 57 5.95 1.88 -10.07
C ILE A 57 4.59 1.48 -10.66
N ASN A 58 4.34 0.18 -10.79
CA ASN A 58 3.12 -0.33 -11.40
C ASN A 58 1.96 -0.43 -10.41
N ILE A 59 2.25 -0.77 -9.15
CA ILE A 59 1.24 -0.96 -8.13
C ILE A 59 1.61 -0.12 -6.89
N LEU A 60 0.68 0.70 -6.44
CA LEU A 60 0.76 1.38 -5.16
C LEU A 60 -0.39 0.93 -4.27
N THR A 61 -0.09 0.38 -3.11
CA THR A 61 -1.10 0.09 -2.09
C THR A 61 -0.94 1.07 -0.94
N ILE A 62 -1.97 1.86 -0.63
CA ILE A 62 -2.01 2.75 0.52
C ILE A 62 -2.86 2.06 1.59
N TYR A 63 -2.22 1.65 2.67
CA TYR A 63 -2.92 1.10 3.82
C TYR A 63 -3.13 2.16 4.89
N VAL A 64 -4.39 2.42 5.19
CA VAL A 64 -4.79 3.30 6.27
C VAL A 64 -5.12 2.45 7.49
N SER A 65 -4.23 2.48 8.48
CA SER A 65 -4.45 1.80 9.75
C SER A 65 -5.55 2.51 10.53
N MET A 66 -6.63 1.82 10.84
CA MET A 66 -7.76 2.36 11.61
C MET A 66 -7.72 1.84 13.04
N ILE A 67 -8.00 2.71 14.00
CA ILE A 67 -8.25 2.28 15.40
C ILE A 67 -9.54 1.48 15.47
N ASP A 68 -9.65 0.67 16.52
CA ASP A 68 -10.84 -0.14 16.72
C ASP A 68 -11.97 0.73 17.27
N LEU A 69 -12.86 1.13 16.38
CA LEU A 69 -14.02 1.96 16.64
C LEU A 69 -15.31 1.14 16.50
N ASP A 70 -16.41 1.68 17.01
CA ASP A 70 -17.75 1.16 16.73
C ASP A 70 -18.02 1.08 15.23
N THR A 71 -18.73 0.03 14.81
CA THR A 71 -19.00 -0.23 13.38
C THR A 71 -19.73 0.91 12.68
N ALA A 72 -20.66 1.57 13.36
CA ALA A 72 -21.40 2.70 12.78
C ALA A 72 -20.48 3.89 12.52
N ILE A 73 -19.56 4.17 13.44
CA ILE A 73 -18.53 5.21 13.27
C ILE A 73 -17.58 4.85 12.12
N LYS A 74 -17.15 3.58 12.03
CA LYS A 74 -16.31 3.12 10.90
C LYS A 74 -16.98 3.36 9.55
N TYR A 75 -18.28 3.07 9.41
CA TYR A 75 -18.99 3.34 8.15
C TYR A 75 -19.14 4.83 7.85
N GLN A 76 -19.36 5.67 8.85
CA GLN A 76 -19.39 7.12 8.64
C GLN A 76 -18.05 7.62 8.11
N PHE A 77 -16.95 7.28 8.78
CA PHE A 77 -15.60 7.60 8.32
C PHE A 77 -15.32 7.09 6.92
N TYR A 78 -15.69 5.85 6.63
CA TYR A 78 -15.52 5.27 5.31
C TYR A 78 -16.20 6.11 4.23
N ASN A 79 -17.46 6.48 4.41
CA ASN A 79 -18.22 7.26 3.44
C ASN A 79 -17.63 8.66 3.22
N GLU A 80 -17.17 9.32 4.29
CA GLU A 80 -16.52 10.62 4.20
C GLU A 80 -15.20 10.52 3.41
N LEU A 81 -14.39 9.48 3.69
CA LEU A 81 -13.14 9.23 2.98
C LEU A 81 -13.36 8.87 1.51
N VAL A 82 -14.32 8.01 1.19
CA VAL A 82 -14.69 7.68 -0.20
C VAL A 82 -15.02 8.95 -0.96
N THR A 83 -15.86 9.81 -0.41
CA THR A 83 -16.26 11.07 -1.04
C THR A 83 -15.06 11.99 -1.27
N CYS A 84 -14.21 12.14 -0.27
CA CYS A 84 -13.02 12.98 -0.34
C CYS A 84 -12.03 12.45 -1.38
N LEU A 85 -11.70 11.15 -1.33
CA LEU A 85 -10.76 10.52 -2.25
C LEU A 85 -11.27 10.53 -3.69
N THR A 86 -12.56 10.25 -3.90
CA THR A 86 -13.16 10.29 -5.23
C THR A 86 -13.02 11.68 -5.86
N ASN A 87 -13.29 12.74 -5.09
CA ASN A 87 -13.17 14.11 -5.59
C ASN A 87 -11.70 14.50 -5.87
N THR A 88 -10.77 14.11 -5.00
CA THR A 88 -9.36 14.49 -5.13
C THR A 88 -8.67 13.71 -6.24
N LEU A 89 -9.00 12.43 -6.40
CA LEU A 89 -8.29 11.52 -7.30
C LEU A 89 -8.94 11.36 -8.68
N GLN A 90 -10.01 12.11 -8.97
CA GLN A 90 -10.72 12.02 -10.26
C GLN A 90 -9.85 12.31 -11.49
N ASN A 91 -8.76 13.08 -11.34
CA ASN A 91 -7.86 13.45 -12.43
C ASN A 91 -6.53 12.66 -12.41
N VAL A 92 -6.39 11.67 -11.53
CA VAL A 92 -5.19 10.83 -11.47
C VAL A 92 -5.17 9.90 -12.69
N ASP A 93 -4.02 9.78 -13.33
CA ASP A 93 -3.80 8.82 -14.42
C ASP A 93 -3.38 7.45 -13.86
N ALA A 94 -4.32 6.78 -13.21
CA ALA A 94 -4.18 5.43 -12.66
C ALA A 94 -5.56 4.78 -12.48
N GLY A 95 -5.62 3.45 -12.46
CA GLY A 95 -6.77 2.72 -11.93
C GLY A 95 -6.80 2.84 -10.40
N ILE A 96 -7.98 3.00 -9.80
CA ILE A 96 -8.10 3.18 -8.35
C ILE A 96 -9.19 2.28 -7.79
N ASP A 97 -8.80 1.37 -6.91
CA ASP A 97 -9.69 0.53 -6.13
C ASP A 97 -9.61 0.87 -4.65
N LEU A 98 -10.75 0.87 -3.99
CA LEU A 98 -10.89 1.10 -2.57
C LEU A 98 -11.35 -0.19 -1.90
N LEU A 99 -10.58 -0.64 -0.92
CA LEU A 99 -10.88 -1.80 -0.08
C LEU A 99 -11.35 -1.33 1.28
N SER A 100 -12.61 -1.60 1.59
CA SER A 100 -13.21 -1.25 2.88
C SER A 100 -12.81 -2.20 3.99
N PHE A 101 -12.97 -1.76 5.23
CA PHE A 101 -12.68 -2.55 6.43
C PHE A 101 -13.50 -3.86 6.53
N ASP A 102 -14.60 -3.99 5.81
CA ASP A 102 -15.43 -5.22 5.74
C ASP A 102 -15.05 -6.15 4.58
N GLY A 103 -14.06 -5.77 3.75
CA GLY A 103 -13.53 -6.59 2.67
C GLY A 103 -14.19 -6.33 1.30
N LYS A 104 -15.05 -5.32 1.19
CA LYS A 104 -15.63 -4.95 -0.11
C LYS A 104 -14.64 -4.11 -0.91
N ILE A 105 -14.56 -4.42 -2.20
CA ILE A 105 -13.77 -3.65 -3.16
C ILE A 105 -14.73 -2.78 -3.98
N GLU A 106 -14.45 -1.49 -4.01
CA GLU A 106 -15.16 -0.50 -4.80
C GLU A 106 -14.20 0.11 -5.82
N ASN A 107 -14.54 0.03 -7.11
CA ASN A 107 -13.75 0.67 -8.15
C ASN A 107 -14.12 2.16 -8.21
N ILE A 108 -13.20 3.01 -7.79
CA ILE A 108 -13.35 4.47 -7.82
C ILE A 108 -13.07 5.01 -9.23
N ARG A 109 -12.08 4.42 -9.89
CA ARG A 109 -11.66 4.84 -11.21
C ARG A 109 -11.06 3.71 -12.01
N THR A 110 -11.56 3.48 -13.20
CA THR A 110 -10.92 2.65 -14.21
C THR A 110 -10.10 3.52 -15.14
N CYS A 111 -8.81 3.24 -15.29
CA CYS A 111 -7.94 3.93 -16.24
C CYS A 111 -7.50 2.96 -17.34
N VAL A 112 -7.78 3.31 -18.59
CA VAL A 112 -7.42 2.49 -19.76
C VAL A 112 -6.04 2.84 -20.30
N THR A 113 -5.57 4.06 -20.04
CA THR A 113 -4.32 4.61 -20.60
C THR A 113 -3.09 4.33 -19.74
N SER A 114 -3.26 4.28 -18.43
CA SER A 114 -2.18 4.02 -17.48
C SER A 114 -2.11 2.54 -17.11
N ARG A 115 -0.88 2.06 -16.90
CA ARG A 115 -0.61 0.72 -16.34
C ARG A 115 -0.58 0.74 -14.82
N MET A 116 -0.65 1.92 -14.20
CA MET A 116 -0.55 2.05 -12.76
C MET A 116 -1.89 1.73 -12.10
N GLN A 117 -1.83 0.86 -11.09
CA GLN A 117 -2.95 0.53 -10.22
C GLN A 117 -2.68 1.07 -8.81
N VAL A 118 -3.65 1.76 -8.24
CA VAL A 118 -3.64 2.26 -6.87
C VAL A 118 -4.71 1.53 -6.07
N ASN A 119 -4.33 0.86 -5.01
CA ASN A 119 -5.23 0.20 -4.08
C ASN A 119 -5.21 0.95 -2.76
N ILE A 120 -6.35 1.42 -2.28
CA ILE A 120 -6.46 2.12 -1.00
C ILE A 120 -7.24 1.23 -0.05
N SER A 121 -6.57 0.69 0.98
CA SER A 121 -7.20 -0.16 1.99
C SER A 121 -7.50 0.65 3.24
N LEU A 122 -8.76 0.70 3.63
CA LEU A 122 -9.24 1.42 4.81
C LEU A 122 -9.53 0.42 5.93
N GLY A 123 -8.49 0.08 6.71
CA GLY A 123 -8.64 -0.74 7.91
C GLY A 123 -8.88 -2.24 7.68
N TYR A 124 -8.69 -2.74 6.46
CA TYR A 124 -8.73 -4.19 6.21
C TYR A 124 -7.36 -4.79 6.52
N GLY A 125 -7.19 -5.27 7.75
CA GLY A 125 -5.92 -5.77 8.25
C GLY A 125 -5.66 -7.23 7.90
N GLY A 126 -4.37 -7.62 7.91
CA GLY A 126 -3.92 -8.96 7.54
C GLY A 126 -4.43 -10.06 8.47
N LYS A 127 -4.66 -9.79 9.76
CA LYS A 127 -5.30 -10.75 10.66
C LYS A 127 -6.73 -11.06 10.25
N LYS A 128 -7.47 -10.05 9.84
CA LYS A 128 -8.83 -10.22 9.34
C LYS A 128 -8.81 -11.01 8.03
N GLU A 129 -7.96 -10.62 7.11
CA GLU A 129 -7.79 -11.31 5.82
C GLU A 129 -7.49 -12.80 6.01
N LEU A 130 -6.49 -13.13 6.82
CA LEU A 130 -6.16 -14.53 7.12
C LEU A 130 -7.32 -15.27 7.79
N THR A 131 -8.04 -14.62 8.72
CA THR A 131 -9.19 -15.25 9.39
C THR A 131 -10.30 -15.57 8.38
N GLU A 132 -10.55 -14.71 7.42
CA GLU A 132 -11.55 -14.93 6.36
C GLU A 132 -11.09 -16.02 5.41
N ALA A 133 -9.84 -16.02 4.98
CA ALA A 133 -9.25 -17.09 4.15
C ALA A 133 -9.38 -18.46 4.85
N PHE A 134 -9.07 -18.57 6.12
CA PHE A 134 -9.26 -19.81 6.88
C PHE A 134 -10.72 -20.25 6.95
N ARG A 135 -11.66 -19.33 7.12
CA ARG A 135 -13.10 -19.68 7.13
C ARG A 135 -13.56 -20.24 5.78
N GLU A 136 -13.09 -19.65 4.69
CA GLU A 136 -13.39 -20.13 3.33
C GLU A 136 -12.80 -21.52 3.11
N ILE A 137 -11.53 -21.75 3.42
CA ILE A 137 -10.86 -23.05 3.35
C ILE A 137 -11.64 -24.10 4.15
N MET A 138 -12.02 -23.77 5.41
CA MET A 138 -12.80 -24.70 6.23
C MET A 138 -14.19 -24.99 5.67
N SER A 139 -14.81 -24.06 4.96
CA SER A 139 -16.06 -24.28 4.24
C SER A 139 -15.87 -25.24 3.07
N GLU A 140 -14.76 -25.13 2.35
CA GLU A 140 -14.42 -26.07 1.26
C GLU A 140 -14.15 -27.48 1.78
N VAL A 141 -13.42 -27.61 2.86
CA VAL A 141 -13.21 -28.91 3.53
C VAL A 141 -14.54 -29.53 3.95
N ARG A 142 -15.43 -28.78 4.58
CA ARG A 142 -16.76 -29.29 4.97
C ARG A 142 -17.62 -29.74 3.81
N SER A 143 -17.47 -29.11 2.65
CA SER A 143 -18.22 -29.47 1.44
C SER A 143 -17.52 -30.56 0.60
N GLY A 144 -16.37 -31.06 1.05
CA GLY A 144 -15.60 -32.10 0.34
C GLY A 144 -14.94 -31.60 -0.95
N ARG A 145 -14.79 -30.28 -1.14
CA ARG A 145 -14.07 -29.70 -2.28
C ARG A 145 -12.55 -29.63 -2.07
N LEU A 146 -12.12 -29.67 -0.81
CA LEU A 146 -10.72 -29.66 -0.41
C LEU A 146 -10.47 -30.70 0.67
N GLU A 147 -9.44 -31.51 0.53
CA GLU A 147 -9.02 -32.42 1.58
C GLU A 147 -8.13 -31.70 2.59
N PRO A 148 -8.24 -31.99 3.91
CA PRO A 148 -7.41 -31.33 4.92
C PRO A 148 -5.89 -31.49 4.67
N GLY A 149 -5.46 -32.58 4.04
CA GLY A 149 -4.07 -32.86 3.71
C GLY A 149 -3.51 -32.01 2.56
N ASP A 150 -4.37 -31.39 1.77
CA ASP A 150 -4.00 -30.59 0.61
C ASP A 150 -3.93 -29.07 0.97
N ILE A 151 -4.14 -28.72 2.25
CA ILE A 151 -4.02 -27.34 2.70
C ILE A 151 -2.53 -26.99 2.83
N ASP A 152 -2.03 -26.26 1.87
CA ASP A 152 -0.67 -25.72 1.83
C ASP A 152 -0.64 -24.18 1.68
N GLY A 153 0.55 -23.58 1.50
CA GLY A 153 0.70 -22.15 1.30
C GLY A 153 -0.07 -21.64 0.09
N SER A 154 -0.11 -22.41 -1.01
CA SER A 154 -0.83 -22.04 -2.22
C SER A 154 -2.34 -22.02 -2.01
N ALA A 155 -2.87 -22.97 -1.24
CA ALA A 155 -4.28 -23.00 -0.87
C ALA A 155 -4.66 -21.74 -0.06
N ILE A 156 -3.79 -21.30 0.86
CA ILE A 156 -4.01 -20.04 1.61
C ILE A 156 -3.99 -18.85 0.66
N GLU A 157 -2.99 -18.73 -0.21
CA GLU A 157 -2.84 -17.62 -1.16
C GLU A 157 -4.04 -17.47 -2.09
N GLN A 158 -4.65 -18.59 -2.51
CA GLN A 158 -5.85 -18.57 -3.34
C GLN A 158 -7.07 -17.95 -2.65
N HIS A 159 -7.11 -17.99 -1.33
CA HIS A 159 -8.21 -17.45 -0.51
C HIS A 159 -7.91 -16.06 0.07
N LEU A 160 -6.70 -15.52 -0.14
CA LEU A 160 -6.41 -14.14 0.24
C LEU A 160 -7.11 -13.17 -0.74
N LEU A 161 -7.59 -12.06 -0.21
CA LEU A 161 -8.23 -11.02 -1.00
C LEU A 161 -7.18 -10.22 -1.80
N ILE A 162 -6.05 -9.89 -1.15
CA ILE A 162 -4.94 -9.17 -1.76
C ILE A 162 -3.88 -10.20 -2.19
N LYS A 163 -3.69 -10.32 -3.50
CA LYS A 163 -2.80 -11.34 -4.09
C LYS A 163 -1.43 -10.82 -4.52
N TYR A 164 -1.17 -9.53 -4.32
CA TYR A 164 0.07 -8.89 -4.76
C TYR A 164 1.09 -8.85 -3.62
N GLU A 165 2.28 -9.39 -3.86
CA GLU A 165 3.41 -9.27 -2.95
C GLU A 165 4.08 -7.90 -3.16
N PRO A 166 4.24 -7.08 -2.11
CA PRO A 166 4.95 -5.82 -2.22
C PRO A 166 6.47 -6.03 -2.24
N ASP A 167 7.16 -5.22 -3.03
CA ASP A 167 8.62 -5.16 -3.02
C ASP A 167 9.14 -4.30 -1.89
N LEU A 168 8.48 -3.15 -1.65
CA LEU A 168 8.87 -2.16 -0.66
C LEU A 168 7.67 -1.72 0.16
N VAL A 169 7.80 -1.77 1.48
CA VAL A 169 6.83 -1.23 2.44
C VAL A 169 7.43 0.03 3.07
N ILE A 170 6.78 1.17 2.89
CA ILE A 170 7.15 2.44 3.50
C ILE A 170 6.19 2.72 4.67
N ARG A 171 6.72 2.83 5.88
CA ARG A 171 5.96 3.23 7.07
C ARG A 171 6.30 4.67 7.43
N SER A 172 5.32 5.57 7.29
CA SER A 172 5.44 6.97 7.66
C SER A 172 5.06 7.19 9.13
N GLY A 173 5.80 8.03 9.84
CA GLY A 173 5.47 8.51 11.19
C GLY A 173 5.47 7.45 12.30
N GLY A 174 6.09 6.28 12.08
CA GLY A 174 6.07 5.23 13.08
C GLY A 174 7.14 4.17 12.90
N LYS A 175 7.43 3.43 13.99
CA LYS A 175 8.44 2.36 14.03
C LYS A 175 7.83 0.95 14.20
N ARG A 176 6.51 0.83 14.15
CA ARG A 176 5.82 -0.45 14.27
C ARG A 176 5.09 -0.76 12.96
N LEU A 177 5.19 -2.00 12.53
CA LEU A 177 4.36 -2.49 11.44
C LEU A 177 2.90 -2.50 11.91
N ALA A 178 2.02 -2.06 11.03
CA ALA A 178 0.59 -2.23 11.19
C ALA A 178 0.19 -3.68 10.89
N ASP A 179 -1.02 -4.04 11.26
CA ASP A 179 -1.66 -5.31 10.91
C ASP A 179 -2.08 -5.29 9.42
N PHE A 180 -1.10 -5.30 8.52
CA PHE A 180 -1.34 -5.25 7.07
C PHE A 180 -0.44 -6.21 6.31
N LEU A 181 -1.00 -6.92 5.34
CA LEU A 181 -0.30 -7.85 4.44
C LEU A 181 0.67 -8.80 5.15
N ILE A 182 0.22 -9.44 6.25
CA ILE A 182 1.07 -10.33 7.06
C ILE A 182 1.67 -11.45 6.21
N TRP A 183 0.87 -12.03 5.31
CA TRP A 183 1.30 -13.12 4.44
C TRP A 183 2.14 -12.62 3.28
N GLN A 184 1.70 -11.58 2.60
CA GLN A 184 2.29 -11.12 1.35
C GLN A 184 3.61 -10.36 1.54
N SER A 185 3.86 -9.79 2.73
CA SER A 185 5.04 -8.95 2.98
C SER A 185 6.26 -9.69 3.52
N VAL A 186 6.23 -11.02 3.56
CA VAL A 186 7.31 -11.85 4.13
C VAL A 186 8.68 -11.57 3.50
N TYR A 187 8.71 -11.28 2.20
CA TYR A 187 9.94 -10.99 1.46
C TYR A 187 10.08 -9.51 1.07
N SER A 188 9.22 -8.65 1.61
CA SER A 188 9.27 -7.22 1.33
C SER A 188 10.41 -6.53 2.08
N GLU A 189 11.04 -5.56 1.43
CA GLU A 189 11.93 -4.63 2.11
C GLU A 189 11.10 -3.59 2.86
N ILE A 190 11.50 -3.29 4.11
CA ILE A 190 10.76 -2.35 4.94
C ILE A 190 11.60 -1.09 5.17
N TYR A 191 11.01 0.06 4.89
CA TYR A 191 11.60 1.37 5.13
C TYR A 191 10.77 2.14 6.14
N PHE A 192 11.34 2.43 7.30
CA PHE A 192 10.75 3.28 8.32
C PHE A 192 11.24 4.71 8.16
N THR A 193 10.33 5.67 8.18
CA THR A 193 10.67 7.08 8.26
C THR A 193 10.00 7.74 9.46
N ASP A 194 10.77 8.56 10.18
CA ASP A 194 10.24 9.37 11.29
C ASP A 194 9.44 10.59 10.79
N VAL A 195 9.42 10.83 9.47
CA VAL A 195 8.66 11.93 8.86
C VAL A 195 7.18 11.54 8.87
N SER A 196 6.33 12.39 9.45
CA SER A 196 4.87 12.20 9.40
C SER A 196 4.37 12.34 7.96
N TRP A 197 3.25 11.69 7.66
CA TRP A 197 2.68 11.67 6.32
C TRP A 197 2.54 13.05 5.67
N ILE A 198 1.97 14.02 6.39
CA ILE A 198 1.73 15.36 5.84
C ILE A 198 3.04 16.11 5.51
N ASN A 199 4.13 15.78 6.19
CA ASN A 199 5.44 16.36 5.97
C ASN A 199 6.33 15.55 5.02
N LEU A 200 5.85 14.41 4.53
CA LEU A 200 6.60 13.54 3.61
C LEU A 200 6.78 14.24 2.27
N ARG A 201 8.03 14.39 1.85
CA ARG A 201 8.41 15.08 0.61
C ARG A 201 8.94 14.10 -0.42
N LYS A 202 9.02 14.52 -1.67
CA LYS A 202 9.65 13.76 -2.74
C LYS A 202 11.06 13.28 -2.36
N LEU A 203 11.81 14.10 -1.68
CA LEU A 203 13.15 13.74 -1.19
C LEU A 203 13.14 12.51 -0.26
N ASP A 204 12.13 12.39 0.61
CA ASP A 204 12.01 11.29 1.54
C ASP A 204 11.60 10.00 0.82
N PHE A 205 10.74 10.11 -0.19
CA PHE A 205 10.44 9.01 -1.13
C PHE A 205 11.67 8.55 -1.90
N LEU A 206 12.47 9.46 -2.45
CA LEU A 206 13.72 9.13 -3.15
C LEU A 206 14.74 8.43 -2.24
N ARG A 207 14.79 8.79 -0.97
CA ARG A 207 15.62 8.09 0.01
C ARG A 207 15.17 6.65 0.20
N ALA A 208 13.87 6.41 0.28
CA ALA A 208 13.33 5.06 0.37
C ALA A 208 13.68 4.22 -0.87
N LEU A 209 13.52 4.77 -2.08
CA LEU A 209 13.91 4.09 -3.32
C LEU A 209 15.42 3.81 -3.35
N ARG A 210 16.25 4.78 -2.94
CA ARG A 210 17.70 4.59 -2.92
C ARG A 210 18.15 3.57 -1.87
N ASP A 211 17.47 3.50 -0.74
CA ASP A 211 17.73 2.48 0.27
C ASP A 211 17.38 1.10 -0.27
N TYR A 212 16.22 0.96 -0.90
CA TYR A 212 15.79 -0.27 -1.56
C TYR A 212 16.81 -0.77 -2.60
N GLN A 213 17.29 0.11 -3.49
CA GLN A 213 18.31 -0.25 -4.50
C GLN A 213 19.62 -0.77 -3.90
N LYS A 214 19.98 -0.31 -2.70
CA LYS A 214 21.21 -0.76 -2.01
C LYS A 214 21.08 -2.11 -1.34
N ARG A 215 19.86 -2.58 -1.10
CA ARG A 215 19.62 -3.84 -0.42
C ARG A 215 19.74 -5.00 -1.39
N GLN A 216 20.40 -6.08 -0.93
CA GLN A 216 20.46 -7.32 -1.70
C GLN A 216 19.27 -8.20 -1.32
N ARG A 217 18.31 -8.34 -2.23
CA ARG A 217 17.18 -9.26 -2.03
C ARG A 217 17.67 -10.71 -2.17
N ARG A 218 17.67 -11.46 -1.09
CA ARG A 218 18.13 -12.87 -1.07
C ARG A 218 16.95 -13.86 -1.06
N PHE A 219 15.71 -13.43 -0.95
CA PHE A 219 14.50 -14.27 -0.93
C PHE A 219 14.63 -15.51 -0.05
N GLY A 220 15.21 -15.38 1.15
CA GLY A 220 15.41 -16.48 2.08
C GLY A 220 16.52 -17.49 1.71
N LYS A 221 17.37 -17.15 0.72
CA LYS A 221 18.52 -17.97 0.31
C LYS A 221 19.83 -17.52 0.97
#